data_4aac5727af7e4df2351b1425dccbdbae
#
_entry.id   4aac5727af7e4df2351b1425dccbdbae
#
_cell.length_a   1.000
_cell.length_b   1.000
_cell.length_c   1.000
_cell.angle_alpha   90.00
_cell.angle_beta   90.00
_cell.angle_gamma   90.00
#
_symmetry.space_group_name_H-M   'P 1'
#
loop_
_entity.id
_entity.type
_entity.pdbx_description
1 polymer ?
#
loop_
_entity_poly.entity_id
_entity_poly.type
_entity_poly.pdbx_seq_one_letter_code
_entity_poly.pdbx_strand_id
1 'polypeptide(L)'
;VFNNTTDPTNGGASFIGSAACSACHADIAELSSLHGHSFMLNPIAGAPPEYPVQAERAGAPDPPAEKTFDDVSYVIGGYTHYALFVRTDGFLMTDGTEGVPTQWNLAFPANGTQAGFVPFMPGQAEPLPYAFDCFRCHTVGPQPQTAASPLSQDNRPGILGTWAEPGVRCEACHGPGSNHVPRPSARDLFVDSSAQACGRCHTEGDDPEVILAAGGFIVANTQFAELRASGGHANFACTVCHDPHASSTYDAARGIRNACTVCHPDRGLAAHAGVTFTRGDYSEPVTCQSCHMPFATLTASVATAAIVGEAGRMADTRTHIFRINVNPVPYTALFTADQTRVEKDEQGRAAVPLGFVCMRCHNDAATPNSAFPLGLDIASEIAADMHTKFDGGVLKDRTP
;
A
#
# COMPACT_ATOMS: atom_id res chain seq x y z
N VAL A 1 -27.38 7.83 -7.35
CA VAL A 1 -27.56 8.75 -8.45
C VAL A 1 -26.24 9.41 -8.75
N PHE A 2 -25.77 9.18 -9.92
CA PHE A 2 -24.53 9.71 -10.41
C PHE A 2 -24.69 11.18 -10.81
N ASN A 3 -23.76 12.04 -10.44
CA ASN A 3 -23.88 13.47 -10.69
C ASN A 3 -22.56 14.22 -10.89
N ASN A 4 -21.42 13.57 -10.74
CA ASN A 4 -20.11 14.16 -11.03
C ASN A 4 -19.73 13.88 -12.48
N THR A 5 -20.25 14.68 -13.41
CA THR A 5 -20.14 14.41 -14.85
C THR A 5 -19.20 15.32 -15.59
N THR A 6 -18.76 16.44 -15.00
CA THR A 6 -17.94 17.42 -15.70
C THR A 6 -16.75 17.89 -14.88
N ASP A 7 -15.64 18.15 -15.56
CA ASP A 7 -14.46 18.81 -15.01
C ASP A 7 -14.30 20.17 -15.69
N PRO A 8 -14.55 21.29 -15.02
CA PRO A 8 -14.42 22.62 -15.59
C PRO A 8 -12.97 22.98 -15.92
N THR A 9 -11.98 22.34 -15.27
CA THR A 9 -10.57 22.58 -15.54
C THR A 9 -10.07 21.92 -16.84
N ASN A 10 -10.83 20.92 -17.35
CA ASN A 10 -10.57 20.25 -18.62
C ASN A 10 -11.67 20.59 -19.65
N GLY A 11 -11.95 21.89 -19.84
CA GLY A 11 -12.89 22.38 -20.84
C GLY A 11 -14.34 21.87 -20.70
N GLY A 12 -14.73 21.49 -19.49
CA GLY A 12 -16.07 20.92 -19.21
C GLY A 12 -16.22 19.46 -19.67
N ALA A 13 -15.11 18.75 -19.86
CA ALA A 13 -15.14 17.33 -20.19
C ALA A 13 -15.91 16.52 -19.14
N SER A 14 -16.63 15.50 -19.59
CA SER A 14 -17.40 14.59 -18.74
C SER A 14 -16.63 13.27 -18.52
N PHE A 15 -16.82 12.67 -17.36
CA PHE A 15 -16.42 11.29 -17.10
C PHE A 15 -17.32 10.35 -17.89
N ILE A 16 -16.74 9.36 -18.56
CA ILE A 16 -17.45 8.44 -19.47
C ILE A 16 -17.37 6.98 -19.03
N GLY A 17 -16.55 6.69 -18.00
CA GLY A 17 -16.34 5.37 -17.44
C GLY A 17 -15.35 4.51 -18.19
N SER A 18 -14.72 3.60 -17.47
CA SER A 18 -13.64 2.75 -17.97
C SER A 18 -14.05 1.82 -19.11
N ALA A 19 -15.33 1.44 -19.20
CA ALA A 19 -15.84 0.63 -20.31
C ALA A 19 -15.70 1.32 -21.68
N ALA A 20 -15.82 2.66 -21.72
CA ALA A 20 -15.61 3.41 -22.95
C ALA A 20 -14.13 3.40 -23.40
N CYS A 21 -13.20 3.39 -22.44
CA CYS A 21 -11.76 3.33 -22.71
C CYS A 21 -11.34 1.95 -23.23
N SER A 22 -11.89 0.88 -22.65
CA SER A 22 -11.54 -0.51 -23.00
C SER A 22 -11.87 -0.86 -24.46
N ALA A 23 -12.81 -0.16 -25.10
CA ALA A 23 -13.14 -0.36 -26.49
C ALA A 23 -11.96 -0.12 -27.46
N CYS A 24 -11.01 0.74 -27.09
CA CYS A 24 -9.82 1.04 -27.88
C CYS A 24 -8.50 0.63 -27.19
N HIS A 25 -8.48 0.56 -25.85
CA HIS A 25 -7.32 0.26 -25.02
C HIS A 25 -7.48 -1.07 -24.29
N ALA A 26 -7.87 -2.13 -24.99
CA ALA A 26 -8.23 -3.43 -24.42
C ALA A 26 -7.13 -4.04 -23.55
N ASP A 27 -5.89 -4.06 -24.01
CA ASP A 27 -4.76 -4.68 -23.31
C ASP A 27 -4.45 -3.95 -21.98
N ILE A 28 -4.50 -2.61 -21.98
CA ILE A 28 -4.28 -1.80 -20.76
C ILE A 28 -5.47 -1.93 -19.82
N ALA A 29 -6.69 -1.98 -20.35
CA ALA A 29 -7.90 -2.15 -19.57
C ALA A 29 -7.94 -3.53 -18.89
N GLU A 30 -7.48 -4.59 -19.56
CA GLU A 30 -7.31 -5.91 -18.96
C GLU A 30 -6.36 -5.87 -17.78
N LEU A 31 -5.15 -5.33 -17.94
CA LEU A 31 -4.18 -5.18 -16.86
C LEU A 31 -4.74 -4.37 -15.69
N SER A 32 -5.37 -3.23 -15.99
CA SER A 32 -5.96 -2.35 -14.97
C SER A 32 -7.10 -3.03 -14.23
N SER A 33 -7.88 -3.88 -14.89
CA SER A 33 -8.96 -4.63 -14.24
C SER A 33 -8.47 -5.65 -13.21
N LEU A 34 -7.22 -6.07 -13.32
CA LEU A 34 -6.55 -7.00 -12.40
C LEU A 34 -5.74 -6.29 -11.30
N HIS A 35 -5.64 -4.96 -11.37
CA HIS A 35 -4.85 -4.15 -10.44
C HIS A 35 -5.65 -3.81 -9.16
N GLY A 36 -4.97 -3.72 -8.01
CA GLY A 36 -5.59 -3.38 -6.71
C GLY A 36 -6.36 -2.07 -6.69
N HIS A 37 -5.96 -1.08 -7.48
CA HIS A 37 -6.68 0.18 -7.65
C HIS A 37 -8.14 -0.03 -8.07
N SER A 38 -8.41 -1.01 -8.91
CA SER A 38 -9.76 -1.34 -9.36
C SER A 38 -10.67 -1.86 -8.25
N PHE A 39 -10.09 -2.36 -7.16
CA PHE A 39 -10.80 -2.97 -6.02
C PHE A 39 -10.78 -2.08 -4.76
N MET A 40 -10.44 -0.79 -4.90
CA MET A 40 -10.47 0.13 -3.77
C MET A 40 -11.88 0.39 -3.24
N LEU A 41 -12.90 0.31 -4.11
CA LEU A 41 -14.31 0.39 -3.74
C LEU A 41 -15.13 -0.53 -4.66
N ASN A 42 -15.76 -1.55 -4.09
CA ASN A 42 -16.47 -2.58 -4.82
C ASN A 42 -17.98 -2.45 -4.56
N PRO A 43 -18.82 -2.13 -5.57
CA PRO A 43 -20.26 -2.10 -5.40
C PRO A 43 -20.80 -3.52 -5.18
N ILE A 44 -21.76 -3.66 -4.27
CA ILE A 44 -22.35 -4.92 -3.87
C ILE A 44 -23.83 -5.00 -4.30
N ALA A 45 -24.20 -6.17 -4.81
CA ALA A 45 -25.55 -6.51 -5.22
C ALA A 45 -25.94 -7.91 -4.69
N GLY A 46 -25.93 -8.07 -3.36
CA GLY A 46 -26.31 -9.31 -2.67
C GLY A 46 -25.26 -10.44 -2.70
N ALA A 47 -24.08 -10.20 -3.27
CA ALA A 47 -23.00 -11.18 -3.33
C ALA A 47 -21.63 -10.52 -3.01
N PRO A 48 -20.64 -11.29 -2.53
CA PRO A 48 -19.29 -10.77 -2.30
C PRO A 48 -18.67 -10.26 -3.59
N PRO A 49 -17.71 -9.30 -3.50
CA PRO A 49 -16.96 -8.86 -4.66
C PRO A 49 -16.09 -10.00 -5.21
N GLU A 50 -15.99 -10.10 -6.54
CA GLU A 50 -15.11 -11.04 -7.20
C GLU A 50 -13.73 -10.43 -7.40
N TYR A 51 -12.68 -11.14 -6.97
CA TYR A 51 -11.29 -10.73 -7.15
C TYR A 51 -10.60 -11.61 -8.19
N PRO A 52 -9.55 -11.09 -8.87
CA PRO A 52 -8.79 -11.89 -9.83
C PRO A 52 -8.17 -13.12 -9.18
N VAL A 53 -8.16 -14.25 -9.91
CA VAL A 53 -7.63 -15.53 -9.42
C VAL A 53 -6.16 -15.42 -8.96
N GLN A 54 -5.35 -14.60 -9.63
CA GLN A 54 -3.96 -14.35 -9.24
C GLN A 54 -3.82 -13.58 -7.92
N ALA A 55 -4.87 -12.90 -7.45
CA ALA A 55 -4.89 -12.25 -6.15
C ALA A 55 -5.27 -13.27 -5.05
N GLU A 56 -4.41 -14.26 -4.86
CA GLU A 56 -4.65 -15.47 -4.05
C GLU A 56 -5.13 -15.21 -2.61
N ARG A 57 -4.78 -14.06 -2.04
CA ARG A 57 -5.18 -13.69 -0.67
C ARG A 57 -6.40 -12.78 -0.63
N ALA A 58 -6.83 -12.27 -1.80
CA ALA A 58 -7.96 -11.35 -1.87
C ALA A 58 -9.27 -12.03 -1.47
N GLY A 59 -10.13 -11.29 -0.79
CA GLY A 59 -11.43 -11.78 -0.39
C GLY A 59 -12.11 -10.86 0.63
N ALA A 60 -13.42 -11.02 0.72
CA ALA A 60 -14.24 -10.49 1.79
C ALA A 60 -15.19 -11.61 2.23
N PRO A 61 -15.21 -11.99 3.52
CA PRO A 61 -16.17 -12.95 4.05
C PRO A 61 -17.56 -12.33 4.15
N ASP A 62 -18.52 -13.10 4.62
CA ASP A 62 -19.81 -12.56 5.04
C ASP A 62 -19.59 -11.40 6.02
N PRO A 63 -20.37 -10.31 5.91
CA PRO A 63 -20.23 -9.16 6.79
C PRO A 63 -20.41 -9.52 8.27
N PRO A 64 -19.80 -8.74 9.20
CA PRO A 64 -19.89 -9.04 10.64
C PRO A 64 -21.32 -8.86 11.19
N ALA A 65 -21.52 -9.27 12.46
CA ALA A 65 -22.78 -9.12 13.19
C ALA A 65 -23.98 -9.85 12.54
N GLU A 66 -23.72 -11.08 12.05
CA GLU A 66 -24.75 -11.92 11.40
C GLU A 66 -25.44 -11.27 10.18
N LYS A 67 -24.79 -10.27 9.56
CA LYS A 67 -25.26 -9.63 8.34
C LYS A 67 -24.88 -10.42 7.09
N THR A 68 -25.54 -10.11 6.00
CA THR A 68 -25.29 -10.67 4.67
C THR A 68 -24.87 -9.57 3.69
N PHE A 69 -24.51 -9.92 2.47
CA PHE A 69 -24.22 -8.94 1.43
C PHE A 69 -25.46 -8.15 0.97
N ASP A 70 -26.67 -8.55 1.35
CA ASP A 70 -27.89 -7.73 1.18
C ASP A 70 -27.92 -6.49 2.10
N ASP A 71 -27.16 -6.52 3.20
CA ASP A 71 -27.01 -5.40 4.14
C ASP A 71 -25.89 -4.42 3.76
N VAL A 72 -25.12 -4.74 2.70
CA VAL A 72 -23.91 -4.00 2.26
C VAL A 72 -24.14 -3.35 0.93
N SER A 73 -23.71 -2.10 0.78
CA SER A 73 -23.71 -1.38 -0.49
C SER A 73 -22.37 -1.40 -1.18
N TYR A 74 -21.28 -1.34 -0.40
CA TYR A 74 -19.92 -1.38 -0.91
C TYR A 74 -19.00 -2.16 0.03
N VAL A 75 -18.00 -2.83 -0.55
CA VAL A 75 -16.83 -3.33 0.16
C VAL A 75 -15.63 -2.47 -0.23
N ILE A 76 -14.92 -1.91 0.75
CA ILE A 76 -13.70 -1.15 0.57
C ILE A 76 -12.53 -2.11 0.64
N GLY A 77 -11.66 -2.14 -0.37
CA GLY A 77 -10.47 -2.99 -0.38
C GLY A 77 -10.74 -4.47 -0.59
N GLY A 78 -10.18 -5.33 0.27
CA GLY A 78 -10.25 -6.79 0.14
C GLY A 78 -9.27 -7.39 -0.87
N TYR A 79 -8.40 -6.58 -1.48
CA TYR A 79 -7.45 -7.06 -2.49
C TYR A 79 -6.08 -7.44 -1.92
N THR A 80 -5.51 -6.64 -0.99
CA THR A 80 -4.16 -6.89 -0.46
C THR A 80 -4.06 -7.04 1.04
N HIS A 81 -4.73 -6.19 1.81
CA HIS A 81 -4.50 -6.07 3.26
C HIS A 81 -5.75 -6.31 4.09
N TYR A 82 -6.84 -5.57 3.82
CA TYR A 82 -8.09 -5.68 4.58
C TYR A 82 -9.31 -5.33 3.73
N ALA A 83 -10.48 -5.68 4.22
CA ALA A 83 -11.79 -5.24 3.72
C ALA A 83 -12.57 -4.53 4.82
N LEU A 84 -13.30 -3.46 4.47
CA LEU A 84 -14.30 -2.78 5.28
C LEU A 84 -15.64 -2.81 4.56
N PHE A 85 -16.73 -2.69 5.33
CA PHE A 85 -18.08 -2.81 4.83
C PHE A 85 -18.83 -1.49 4.98
N VAL A 86 -19.48 -1.05 3.91
CA VAL A 86 -20.39 0.09 3.88
C VAL A 86 -21.82 -0.44 3.83
N ARG A 87 -22.65 -0.06 4.79
CA ARG A 87 -24.04 -0.49 4.88
C ARG A 87 -24.86 0.04 3.71
N THR A 88 -26.06 -0.51 3.53
CA THR A 88 -27.01 -0.06 2.51
C THR A 88 -27.45 1.39 2.65
N ASP A 89 -27.37 1.98 3.85
CA ASP A 89 -27.62 3.39 4.11
C ASP A 89 -26.39 4.30 3.90
N GLY A 90 -25.22 3.70 3.60
CA GLY A 90 -23.99 4.42 3.27
C GLY A 90 -23.04 4.68 4.45
N PHE A 91 -23.39 4.26 5.67
CA PHE A 91 -22.48 4.35 6.81
C PHE A 91 -21.53 3.17 6.87
N LEU A 92 -20.33 3.39 7.40
CA LEU A 92 -19.35 2.32 7.66
C LEU A 92 -19.81 1.43 8.82
N MET A 93 -19.58 0.14 8.71
CA MET A 93 -19.66 -0.77 9.86
C MET A 93 -18.46 -0.56 10.75
N THR A 94 -18.68 -0.26 12.02
CA THR A 94 -17.63 -0.08 13.05
C THR A 94 -17.93 -0.96 14.25
N ASP A 95 -16.92 -1.32 15.01
CA ASP A 95 -17.11 -2.10 16.23
C ASP A 95 -18.06 -1.40 17.22
N GLY A 96 -17.96 -0.06 17.29
CA GLY A 96 -18.79 0.71 18.19
C GLY A 96 -20.27 0.70 17.83
N THR A 97 -20.62 0.52 16.55
CA THR A 97 -22.01 0.41 16.09
C THR A 97 -22.50 -1.02 15.96
N GLU A 98 -21.62 -1.98 15.62
CA GLU A 98 -22.00 -3.37 15.41
C GLU A 98 -21.80 -4.26 16.65
N GLY A 99 -20.97 -3.81 17.63
CA GLY A 99 -20.69 -4.54 18.85
C GLY A 99 -19.74 -5.75 18.70
N VAL A 100 -19.16 -5.91 17.51
CA VAL A 100 -18.19 -6.95 17.16
C VAL A 100 -17.10 -6.37 16.27
N PRO A 101 -15.91 -7.01 16.14
CA PRO A 101 -14.89 -6.61 15.20
C PRO A 101 -15.40 -6.56 13.75
N THR A 102 -15.11 -5.47 13.02
CA THR A 102 -15.71 -5.20 11.71
C THR A 102 -14.73 -5.08 10.56
N GLN A 103 -13.43 -4.96 10.80
CA GLN A 103 -12.42 -4.99 9.75
C GLN A 103 -11.97 -6.43 9.49
N TRP A 104 -12.07 -6.89 8.26
CA TRP A 104 -11.51 -8.17 7.84
C TRP A 104 -10.08 -8.00 7.38
N ASN A 105 -9.10 -8.46 8.16
CA ASN A 105 -7.71 -8.54 7.71
C ASN A 105 -7.50 -9.80 6.87
N LEU A 106 -6.82 -9.63 5.74
CA LEU A 106 -6.38 -10.75 4.91
C LEU A 106 -5.17 -11.44 5.57
N ALA A 107 -4.97 -12.71 5.25
CA ALA A 107 -3.76 -13.41 5.68
C ALA A 107 -2.51 -12.74 5.10
N PHE A 108 -1.47 -12.64 5.92
CA PHE A 108 -0.17 -12.16 5.48
C PHE A 108 0.93 -13.16 5.92
N PRO A 109 1.18 -14.21 5.12
CA PRO A 109 2.09 -15.30 5.50
C PRO A 109 3.51 -14.83 5.83
N ALA A 110 3.99 -13.76 5.18
CA ALA A 110 5.31 -13.19 5.43
C ALA A 110 5.53 -12.79 6.90
N ASN A 111 4.49 -12.28 7.59
CA ASN A 111 4.55 -11.92 9.00
C ASN A 111 3.80 -12.91 9.93
N GLY A 112 3.30 -14.01 9.38
CA GLY A 112 2.61 -15.07 10.13
C GLY A 112 1.16 -14.78 10.49
N THR A 113 0.58 -13.66 10.01
CA THR A 113 -0.81 -13.31 10.31
C THR A 113 -1.78 -14.14 9.48
N GLN A 114 -2.78 -14.71 10.16
CA GLN A 114 -3.92 -15.38 9.54
C GLN A 114 -5.03 -14.38 9.24
N ALA A 115 -5.91 -14.72 8.28
CA ALA A 115 -7.08 -13.89 8.01
C ALA A 115 -8.07 -13.93 9.19
N GLY A 116 -8.72 -12.79 9.45
CA GLY A 116 -9.69 -12.71 10.54
C GLY A 116 -10.24 -11.31 10.75
N PHE A 117 -11.37 -11.23 11.45
CA PHE A 117 -11.92 -9.97 11.89
C PHE A 117 -11.09 -9.37 13.03
N VAL A 118 -10.79 -8.09 12.92
CA VAL A 118 -10.08 -7.28 13.91
C VAL A 118 -10.86 -6.01 14.23
N PRO A 119 -10.61 -5.35 15.37
CA PRO A 119 -11.29 -4.11 15.73
C PRO A 119 -11.08 -2.99 14.70
N PHE A 120 -12.19 -2.30 14.36
CA PHE A 120 -12.20 -1.07 13.59
C PHE A 120 -13.09 -0.04 14.27
N MET A 121 -12.52 1.07 14.72
CA MET A 121 -13.21 2.17 15.39
C MET A 121 -14.07 1.71 16.60
N PRO A 122 -13.53 0.99 17.60
CA PRO A 122 -14.31 0.45 18.73
C PRO A 122 -14.95 1.53 19.60
N GLY A 123 -14.45 2.77 19.57
CA GLY A 123 -15.04 3.91 20.29
C GLY A 123 -16.10 4.70 19.52
N GLN A 124 -16.40 4.30 18.28
CA GLN A 124 -17.34 5.01 17.40
C GLN A 124 -18.79 4.56 17.65
N ALA A 125 -19.44 5.15 18.66
CA ALA A 125 -20.81 4.78 19.04
C ALA A 125 -21.89 5.30 18.04
N GLU A 126 -21.62 6.39 17.33
CA GLU A 126 -22.51 6.95 16.34
C GLU A 126 -22.19 6.40 14.93
N PRO A 127 -23.17 6.32 14.03
CA PRO A 127 -22.91 5.89 12.65
C PRO A 127 -21.81 6.72 11.97
N LEU A 128 -20.76 6.06 11.51
CA LEU A 128 -19.61 6.71 10.86
C LEU A 128 -19.90 6.88 9.36
N PRO A 129 -20.02 8.11 8.83
CA PRO A 129 -20.28 8.31 7.42
C PRO A 129 -19.04 7.96 6.56
N TYR A 130 -19.29 7.48 5.35
CA TYR A 130 -18.27 7.37 4.32
C TYR A 130 -18.06 8.74 3.70
N ALA A 131 -17.07 9.46 4.24
CA ALA A 131 -16.81 10.86 3.94
C ALA A 131 -15.88 11.06 2.74
N PHE A 132 -15.81 12.29 2.22
CA PHE A 132 -14.95 12.66 1.09
C PHE A 132 -13.47 12.29 1.31
N ASP A 133 -12.94 12.47 2.50
CA ASP A 133 -11.54 12.15 2.81
C ASP A 133 -11.21 10.66 2.61
N CYS A 134 -12.21 9.78 2.75
CA CYS A 134 -12.06 8.36 2.41
C CYS A 134 -12.16 8.14 0.90
N PHE A 135 -13.31 8.51 0.29
CA PHE A 135 -13.59 8.12 -1.09
C PHE A 135 -12.84 8.94 -2.15
N ARG A 136 -12.24 10.07 -1.81
CA ARG A 136 -11.39 10.84 -2.74
C ARG A 136 -10.21 10.03 -3.30
N CYS A 137 -9.73 9.04 -2.54
CA CYS A 137 -8.67 8.12 -2.93
C CYS A 137 -9.21 6.78 -3.47
N HIS A 138 -10.51 6.51 -3.36
CA HIS A 138 -11.11 5.23 -3.69
C HIS A 138 -12.03 5.27 -4.93
N THR A 139 -12.15 6.44 -5.59
CA THR A 139 -13.12 6.63 -6.68
C THR A 139 -12.60 7.53 -7.79
N VAL A 140 -13.30 7.55 -8.91
CA VAL A 140 -13.09 8.47 -10.03
C VAL A 140 -13.93 9.72 -9.85
N GLY A 141 -13.34 10.90 -10.01
CA GLY A 141 -14.04 12.19 -10.00
C GLY A 141 -14.84 12.44 -8.72
N PRO A 142 -14.23 12.27 -7.53
CA PRO A 142 -14.92 12.46 -6.25
C PRO A 142 -15.31 13.92 -6.04
N GLN A 143 -16.51 14.12 -5.50
CA GLN A 143 -17.03 15.44 -5.12
C GLN A 143 -17.57 15.40 -3.67
N PRO A 144 -17.13 16.31 -2.79
CA PRO A 144 -17.66 16.38 -1.44
C PRO A 144 -19.12 16.86 -1.44
N GLN A 145 -19.86 16.42 -0.45
CA GLN A 145 -21.15 17.02 -0.14
C GLN A 145 -20.94 18.45 0.40
N THR A 146 -21.69 19.40 -0.13
CA THR A 146 -21.65 20.81 0.30
C THR A 146 -23.05 21.38 0.38
N ALA A 147 -23.21 22.56 1.00
CA ALA A 147 -24.51 23.25 1.02
C ALA A 147 -25.04 23.55 -0.40
N ALA A 148 -24.14 23.79 -1.37
CA ALA A 148 -24.50 24.03 -2.77
C ALA A 148 -24.73 22.72 -3.56
N SER A 149 -24.18 21.60 -3.11
CA SER A 149 -24.34 20.26 -3.68
C SER A 149 -24.58 19.26 -2.56
N PRO A 150 -25.81 19.17 -2.01
CA PRO A 150 -26.15 18.31 -0.86
C PRO A 150 -26.41 16.86 -1.26
N LEU A 151 -25.78 16.40 -2.35
CA LEU A 151 -26.05 15.10 -2.94
C LEU A 151 -25.20 14.00 -2.27
N SER A 152 -25.81 12.82 -2.14
CA SER A 152 -25.18 11.61 -1.67
C SER A 152 -25.19 10.57 -2.79
N GLN A 153 -24.09 9.82 -2.94
CA GLN A 153 -24.05 8.73 -3.93
C GLN A 153 -25.19 7.74 -3.69
N ASP A 154 -25.89 7.40 -4.77
CA ASP A 154 -27.04 6.47 -4.78
C ASP A 154 -28.15 6.83 -3.79
N ASN A 155 -28.28 8.12 -3.42
CA ASN A 155 -29.21 8.63 -2.39
C ASN A 155 -29.00 7.96 -1.01
N ARG A 156 -27.77 7.54 -0.67
CA ARG A 156 -27.42 6.94 0.62
C ARG A 156 -26.95 8.02 1.58
N PRO A 157 -27.67 8.31 2.67
CA PRO A 157 -27.40 9.47 3.52
C PRO A 157 -26.04 9.38 4.23
N GLY A 158 -25.49 8.18 4.45
CA GLY A 158 -24.19 7.97 5.05
C GLY A 158 -23.01 8.28 4.11
N ILE A 159 -23.24 8.48 2.81
CA ILE A 159 -22.20 8.87 1.85
C ILE A 159 -22.21 10.38 1.67
N LEU A 160 -21.16 11.06 2.13
CA LEU A 160 -21.10 12.52 2.13
C LEU A 160 -20.50 13.09 0.84
N GLY A 161 -21.11 12.78 -0.29
CA GLY A 161 -20.73 13.26 -1.61
C GLY A 161 -21.02 12.25 -2.71
N THR A 162 -20.33 12.40 -3.85
CA THR A 162 -20.56 11.58 -5.04
C THR A 162 -19.30 11.35 -5.83
N TRP A 163 -19.34 10.38 -6.75
CA TRP A 163 -18.26 10.04 -7.68
C TRP A 163 -18.80 9.60 -9.04
N ALA A 164 -17.91 9.57 -10.03
CA ALA A 164 -18.21 9.12 -11.37
C ALA A 164 -18.20 7.60 -11.50
N GLU A 165 -17.17 6.94 -10.96
CA GLU A 165 -17.00 5.50 -11.00
C GLU A 165 -16.36 5.02 -9.70
N PRO A 166 -16.80 3.87 -9.11
CA PRO A 166 -16.16 3.30 -7.94
C PRO A 166 -14.84 2.61 -8.31
N GLY A 167 -13.89 2.60 -7.35
CA GLY A 167 -12.52 2.18 -7.57
C GLY A 167 -11.67 3.26 -8.25
N VAL A 168 -10.35 3.12 -8.17
CA VAL A 168 -9.41 3.99 -8.89
C VAL A 168 -9.24 3.42 -10.30
N ARG A 169 -9.97 4.00 -11.24
CA ARG A 169 -10.06 3.56 -12.63
C ARG A 169 -9.34 4.51 -13.58
N CYS A 170 -9.42 4.28 -14.89
CA CYS A 170 -8.71 5.03 -15.93
C CYS A 170 -8.76 6.55 -15.71
N GLU A 171 -9.96 7.10 -15.56
CA GLU A 171 -10.18 8.55 -15.48
C GLU A 171 -9.77 9.17 -14.12
N ALA A 172 -9.46 8.36 -13.09
CA ALA A 172 -8.88 8.87 -11.84
C ALA A 172 -7.47 9.44 -12.05
N CYS A 173 -6.74 8.88 -13.00
CA CYS A 173 -5.38 9.30 -13.37
C CYS A 173 -5.34 10.12 -14.66
N HIS A 174 -6.18 9.77 -15.65
CA HIS A 174 -6.17 10.37 -16.98
C HIS A 174 -7.16 11.54 -17.14
N GLY A 175 -8.01 11.78 -16.13
CA GLY A 175 -9.08 12.78 -16.22
C GLY A 175 -10.24 12.37 -17.14
N PRO A 176 -11.28 13.20 -17.24
CA PRO A 176 -12.51 12.89 -17.97
C PRO A 176 -12.28 12.76 -19.49
N GLY A 177 -12.77 11.66 -20.08
CA GLY A 177 -12.46 11.22 -21.44
C GLY A 177 -13.38 11.72 -22.54
N SER A 178 -14.47 12.47 -22.24
CA SER A 178 -15.49 12.80 -23.25
C SER A 178 -14.96 13.59 -24.44
N ASN A 179 -13.89 14.39 -24.29
CA ASN A 179 -13.28 15.15 -25.37
C ASN A 179 -12.33 14.29 -26.21
N HIS A 180 -11.78 13.21 -25.61
CA HIS A 180 -10.85 12.30 -26.27
C HIS A 180 -11.54 11.35 -27.26
N VAL A 181 -12.67 10.75 -26.85
CA VAL A 181 -13.31 9.67 -27.61
C VAL A 181 -13.74 10.07 -29.02
N PRO A 182 -14.35 11.27 -29.27
CA PRO A 182 -14.77 11.65 -30.62
C PRO A 182 -13.61 11.92 -31.60
N ARG A 183 -12.44 12.30 -31.08
CA ARG A 183 -11.23 12.61 -31.85
C ARG A 183 -9.99 12.19 -31.04
N PRO A 184 -9.64 10.92 -30.97
CA PRO A 184 -8.56 10.43 -30.15
C PRO A 184 -7.24 11.14 -30.43
N SER A 185 -6.71 11.84 -29.43
CA SER A 185 -5.45 12.58 -29.46
C SER A 185 -4.84 12.54 -28.06
N ALA A 186 -3.52 12.33 -27.99
CA ALA A 186 -2.78 12.41 -26.73
C ALA A 186 -2.86 13.78 -26.03
N ARG A 187 -3.37 14.83 -26.73
CA ARG A 187 -3.52 16.17 -26.19
C ARG A 187 -4.84 16.36 -25.42
N ASP A 188 -5.80 15.47 -25.60
CA ASP A 188 -7.15 15.59 -25.03
C ASP A 188 -7.31 14.79 -23.72
N LEU A 189 -6.24 14.14 -23.27
CA LEU A 189 -6.11 13.51 -21.98
C LEU A 189 -4.84 13.99 -21.29
N PHE A 190 -4.96 14.29 -20.02
CA PHE A 190 -3.82 14.67 -19.19
C PHE A 190 -3.18 13.41 -18.61
N VAL A 191 -1.87 13.25 -18.83
CA VAL A 191 -1.06 12.20 -18.18
C VAL A 191 -0.03 12.90 -17.32
N ASP A 192 -0.28 12.94 -16.01
CA ASP A 192 0.69 13.42 -15.04
C ASP A 192 1.60 12.23 -14.64
N SER A 193 2.81 12.23 -15.18
CA SER A 193 3.83 11.21 -14.85
C SER A 193 4.68 11.58 -13.64
N SER A 194 4.40 12.70 -12.97
CA SER A 194 5.13 13.12 -11.77
C SER A 194 4.78 12.26 -10.56
N ALA A 195 5.65 12.24 -9.56
CA ALA A 195 5.35 11.58 -8.29
C ALA A 195 4.14 12.19 -7.56
N GLN A 196 3.88 13.48 -7.78
CA GLN A 196 2.75 14.20 -7.19
C GLN A 196 1.39 13.63 -7.63
N ALA A 197 1.28 13.09 -8.84
CA ALA A 197 0.05 12.43 -9.29
C ALA A 197 -0.35 11.27 -8.36
N CYS A 198 0.62 10.45 -7.98
CA CYS A 198 0.44 9.34 -7.05
C CYS A 198 0.27 9.86 -5.60
N GLY A 199 1.05 10.89 -5.24
CA GLY A 199 1.04 11.52 -3.93
C GLY A 199 -0.32 12.11 -3.50
N ARG A 200 -1.24 12.38 -4.44
CA ARG A 200 -2.61 12.82 -4.10
C ARG A 200 -3.36 11.82 -3.21
N CYS A 201 -3.03 10.52 -3.32
CA CYS A 201 -3.63 9.44 -2.55
C CYS A 201 -2.60 8.70 -1.68
N HIS A 202 -1.33 8.62 -2.13
CA HIS A 202 -0.25 7.97 -1.38
C HIS A 202 0.48 8.94 -0.43
N THR A 203 -0.29 9.81 0.20
CA THR A 203 0.11 10.73 1.29
C THR A 203 -0.93 10.66 2.39
N GLU A 204 -0.51 10.39 3.60
CA GLU A 204 -1.36 10.40 4.79
C GLU A 204 -1.11 11.70 5.57
N GLY A 205 -2.20 12.32 6.05
CA GLY A 205 -2.15 13.62 6.74
C GLY A 205 -2.09 14.82 5.79
N ASP A 206 -1.96 16.01 6.39
CA ASP A 206 -2.07 17.30 5.68
C ASP A 206 -0.74 17.77 5.07
N ASP A 207 0.38 17.25 5.57
CA ASP A 207 1.73 17.63 5.12
C ASP A 207 2.38 16.49 4.32
N PRO A 208 2.54 16.64 2.99
CA PRO A 208 3.12 15.61 2.13
C PRO A 208 4.62 15.34 2.38
N GLU A 209 5.28 16.14 3.18
CA GLU A 209 6.68 15.90 3.57
C GLU A 209 6.79 15.16 4.92
N VAL A 210 5.70 14.97 5.65
CA VAL A 210 5.69 14.23 6.92
C VAL A 210 5.41 12.76 6.66
N ILE A 211 6.23 11.89 7.25
CA ILE A 211 5.99 10.45 7.31
C ILE A 211 5.42 10.14 8.68
N LEU A 212 4.12 9.89 8.76
CA LEU A 212 3.44 9.56 10.01
C LEU A 212 3.86 8.18 10.54
N ALA A 213 3.86 8.04 11.85
CA ALA A 213 4.18 6.79 12.54
C ALA A 213 3.20 6.53 13.69
N ALA A 214 2.93 5.26 13.94
CA ALA A 214 2.13 4.82 15.07
C ALA A 214 2.50 3.37 15.45
N GLY A 215 2.45 3.05 16.75
CA GLY A 215 2.68 1.69 17.23
C GLY A 215 4.06 1.10 16.91
N GLY A 216 5.06 1.94 16.63
CA GLY A 216 6.40 1.51 16.24
C GLY A 216 6.54 1.11 14.76
N PHE A 217 5.64 1.59 13.91
CA PHE A 217 5.64 1.40 12.46
C PHE A 217 5.31 2.70 11.73
N ILE A 218 5.70 2.78 10.46
CA ILE A 218 5.24 3.82 9.54
C ILE A 218 3.74 3.60 9.26
N VAL A 219 2.95 4.67 9.21
CA VAL A 219 1.53 4.59 8.86
C VAL A 219 1.37 4.32 7.36
N ALA A 220 0.35 3.56 6.97
CA ALA A 220 0.03 3.30 5.57
C ALA A 220 -0.18 4.58 4.75
N ASN A 221 -0.10 4.45 3.43
CA ASN A 221 -0.32 5.53 2.45
C ASN A 221 0.68 6.70 2.52
N THR A 222 1.88 6.50 3.09
CA THR A 222 2.93 7.52 3.18
C THR A 222 4.05 7.35 2.15
N GLN A 223 3.85 6.49 1.14
CA GLN A 223 4.89 6.12 0.15
C GLN A 223 5.50 7.32 -0.58
N PHE A 224 4.72 8.36 -0.84
CA PHE A 224 5.22 9.59 -1.46
C PHE A 224 6.24 10.30 -0.56
N ALA A 225 5.92 10.54 0.71
CA ALA A 225 6.80 11.15 1.69
C ALA A 225 8.03 10.27 1.99
N GLU A 226 7.85 8.94 2.04
CA GLU A 226 8.93 7.97 2.22
C GLU A 226 9.95 8.04 1.08
N LEU A 227 9.48 8.04 -0.18
CA LEU A 227 10.35 8.17 -1.35
C LEU A 227 11.12 9.49 -1.32
N ARG A 228 10.47 10.60 -1.01
CA ARG A 228 11.10 11.92 -0.89
C ARG A 228 12.18 11.96 0.19
N ALA A 229 12.03 11.17 1.25
CA ALA A 229 13.03 11.03 2.31
C ALA A 229 14.13 9.99 2.00
N SER A 230 14.10 9.34 0.83
CA SER A 230 15.01 8.22 0.48
C SER A 230 16.38 8.65 -0.08
N GLY A 231 16.72 9.94 -0.06
CA GLY A 231 18.00 10.43 -0.55
C GLY A 231 18.11 10.36 -2.08
N GLY A 232 18.93 9.49 -2.64
CA GLY A 232 19.19 9.43 -4.09
C GLY A 232 17.95 9.14 -4.97
N HIS A 233 16.89 8.58 -4.41
CA HIS A 233 15.64 8.30 -5.12
C HIS A 233 14.57 9.38 -4.94
N ALA A 234 14.82 10.40 -4.12
CA ALA A 234 13.84 11.40 -3.69
C ALA A 234 13.13 12.15 -4.83
N ASN A 235 13.77 12.26 -5.99
CA ASN A 235 13.24 12.99 -7.14
C ASN A 235 12.69 12.08 -8.26
N PHE A 236 12.62 10.78 -8.02
CA PHE A 236 12.08 9.86 -9.02
C PHE A 236 10.56 9.95 -9.08
N ALA A 237 10.03 9.86 -10.28
CA ALA A 237 8.62 9.56 -10.47
C ALA A 237 8.36 8.09 -10.09
N CYS A 238 7.19 7.79 -9.53
CA CYS A 238 6.82 6.43 -9.14
C CYS A 238 6.84 5.48 -10.35
N THR A 239 6.52 6.00 -11.54
CA THR A 239 6.52 5.28 -12.82
C THR A 239 7.91 4.90 -13.34
N VAL A 240 8.98 5.37 -12.71
CA VAL A 240 10.34 4.85 -12.99
C VAL A 240 10.45 3.38 -12.60
N CYS A 241 9.81 2.99 -11.47
CA CYS A 241 9.84 1.64 -10.95
C CYS A 241 8.53 0.87 -11.18
N HIS A 242 7.38 1.56 -11.16
CA HIS A 242 6.06 0.94 -11.23
C HIS A 242 5.37 1.14 -12.59
N ASP A 243 4.69 0.09 -13.06
CA ASP A 243 3.63 0.25 -14.05
C ASP A 243 2.30 0.49 -13.33
N PRO A 244 1.66 1.67 -13.49
CA PRO A 244 0.42 1.98 -12.79
C PRO A 244 -0.79 1.16 -13.25
N HIS A 245 -0.65 0.39 -14.34
CA HIS A 245 -1.72 -0.46 -14.86
C HIS A 245 -1.63 -1.91 -14.37
N ALA A 246 -0.46 -2.36 -13.89
CA ALA A 246 -0.26 -3.75 -13.46
C ALA A 246 0.06 -3.84 -11.95
N SER A 247 -0.46 -4.87 -11.30
CA SER A 247 -0.28 -5.08 -9.86
C SER A 247 1.19 -5.37 -9.52
N SER A 248 1.81 -4.54 -8.69
CA SER A 248 3.13 -4.84 -8.14
C SER A 248 3.12 -5.95 -7.07
N THR A 249 1.95 -6.30 -6.53
CA THR A 249 1.79 -7.33 -5.50
C THR A 249 1.58 -8.72 -6.09
N TYR A 250 0.67 -8.85 -7.06
CA TYR A 250 0.30 -10.16 -7.61
C TYR A 250 0.79 -10.37 -9.05
N ASP A 251 1.38 -9.36 -9.66
CA ASP A 251 1.95 -9.40 -11.00
C ASP A 251 3.21 -8.53 -11.07
N ALA A 252 4.16 -8.81 -10.20
CA ALA A 252 5.39 -8.03 -10.11
C ALA A 252 6.19 -8.02 -11.43
N ALA A 253 6.05 -9.06 -12.26
CA ALA A 253 6.73 -9.14 -13.54
C ALA A 253 6.30 -8.04 -14.54
N ARG A 254 5.05 -7.60 -14.47
CA ARG A 254 4.50 -6.50 -15.27
C ARG A 254 4.40 -5.20 -14.46
N GLY A 255 4.11 -5.31 -13.16
CA GLY A 255 3.95 -4.17 -12.25
C GLY A 255 5.25 -3.46 -11.87
N ILE A 256 6.42 -4.11 -12.05
CA ILE A 256 7.74 -3.51 -11.82
C ILE A 256 8.46 -3.35 -13.15
N ARG A 257 8.58 -2.12 -13.62
CA ARG A 257 9.21 -1.78 -14.92
C ARG A 257 10.71 -1.97 -14.95
N ASN A 258 11.38 -1.58 -13.86
CA ASN A 258 12.84 -1.60 -13.79
C ASN A 258 13.29 -2.34 -12.52
N ALA A 259 14.08 -3.40 -12.69
CA ALA A 259 14.79 -4.03 -11.60
C ALA A 259 15.87 -3.08 -11.06
N CYS A 260 16.21 -3.19 -9.78
CA CYS A 260 17.22 -2.35 -9.13
C CYS A 260 18.56 -2.38 -9.86
N THR A 261 18.94 -3.53 -10.42
CA THR A 261 20.19 -3.76 -11.15
C THR A 261 20.29 -3.04 -12.49
N VAL A 262 19.19 -2.50 -13.02
CA VAL A 262 19.22 -1.64 -14.23
C VAL A 262 20.01 -0.36 -13.96
N CYS A 263 19.83 0.24 -12.78
CA CYS A 263 20.53 1.45 -12.36
C CYS A 263 21.73 1.16 -11.42
N HIS A 264 21.74 -0.02 -10.79
CA HIS A 264 22.79 -0.47 -9.86
C HIS A 264 23.44 -1.79 -10.33
N PRO A 265 24.04 -1.83 -11.54
CA PRO A 265 24.57 -3.07 -12.11
C PRO A 265 25.77 -3.63 -11.34
N ASP A 266 26.45 -2.79 -10.57
CA ASP A 266 27.61 -3.10 -9.75
C ASP A 266 27.25 -3.57 -8.33
N ARG A 267 25.95 -3.63 -7.99
CA ARG A 267 25.44 -4.01 -6.67
C ARG A 267 24.80 -5.39 -6.71
N GLY A 268 25.48 -6.35 -6.10
CA GLY A 268 24.99 -7.73 -5.92
C GLY A 268 24.36 -7.94 -4.54
N LEU A 269 23.73 -9.09 -4.36
CA LEU A 269 23.14 -9.52 -3.09
C LEU A 269 24.19 -10.11 -2.12
N ALA A 270 25.46 -10.09 -2.47
CA ALA A 270 26.56 -10.63 -1.68
C ALA A 270 26.26 -12.05 -1.16
N ALA A 271 26.34 -12.27 0.16
CA ALA A 271 26.06 -13.57 0.78
C ALA A 271 24.62 -14.07 0.60
N HIS A 272 23.69 -13.23 0.13
CA HIS A 272 22.29 -13.58 -0.10
C HIS A 272 21.97 -13.89 -1.58
N ALA A 273 22.98 -13.92 -2.46
CA ALA A 273 22.78 -14.25 -3.87
C ALA A 273 22.23 -15.68 -4.03
N GLY A 274 21.03 -15.80 -4.63
CA GLY A 274 20.35 -17.08 -4.83
C GLY A 274 19.79 -17.70 -3.55
N VAL A 275 19.81 -16.98 -2.42
CA VAL A 275 19.24 -17.47 -1.16
C VAL A 275 17.72 -17.34 -1.19
N THR A 276 17.03 -18.39 -0.72
CA THR A 276 15.61 -18.38 -0.37
C THR A 276 15.50 -18.43 1.16
N PHE A 277 14.86 -17.44 1.73
CA PHE A 277 14.54 -17.43 3.16
C PHE A 277 13.28 -18.27 3.41
N THR A 278 13.32 -19.13 4.44
CA THR A 278 12.17 -19.93 4.88
C THR A 278 11.92 -19.75 6.36
N ARG A 279 10.65 -19.73 6.76
CA ARG A 279 10.19 -19.71 8.15
C ARG A 279 8.88 -20.45 8.27
N GLY A 280 8.90 -21.61 8.91
CA GLY A 280 7.76 -22.53 8.84
C GLY A 280 7.41 -22.84 7.40
N ASP A 281 6.14 -22.67 7.03
CA ASP A 281 5.64 -22.89 5.65
C ASP A 281 5.86 -21.68 4.72
N TYR A 282 6.33 -20.55 5.25
CA TYR A 282 6.59 -19.36 4.45
C TYR A 282 7.97 -19.41 3.81
N SER A 283 8.05 -19.04 2.54
CA SER A 283 9.28 -18.97 1.76
C SER A 283 9.29 -17.75 0.85
N GLU A 284 10.42 -17.03 0.81
CA GLU A 284 10.64 -15.91 -0.13
C GLU A 284 12.06 -15.92 -0.68
N PRO A 285 12.30 -15.63 -1.97
CA PRO A 285 13.63 -15.34 -2.48
C PRO A 285 14.13 -14.04 -1.87
N VAL A 286 15.40 -14.02 -1.42
CA VAL A 286 16.01 -12.78 -0.95
C VAL A 286 16.38 -11.91 -2.15
N THR A 287 15.92 -10.66 -2.14
CA THR A 287 16.11 -9.68 -3.21
C THR A 287 16.63 -8.37 -2.64
N CYS A 288 16.97 -7.41 -3.50
CA CYS A 288 17.34 -6.05 -3.05
C CYS A 288 16.26 -5.41 -2.17
N GLN A 289 14.98 -5.63 -2.51
CA GLN A 289 13.84 -5.12 -1.76
C GLN A 289 13.74 -5.75 -0.36
N SER A 290 14.25 -6.97 -0.17
CA SER A 290 14.23 -7.63 1.15
C SER A 290 14.97 -6.82 2.22
N CYS A 291 16.00 -6.07 1.81
CA CYS A 291 16.79 -5.21 2.68
C CYS A 291 16.45 -3.72 2.53
N HIS A 292 16.33 -3.23 1.29
CA HIS A 292 16.15 -1.80 0.99
C HIS A 292 14.69 -1.33 0.99
N MET A 293 13.74 -2.25 1.02
CA MET A 293 12.30 -1.98 1.16
C MET A 293 11.69 -2.98 2.16
N PRO A 294 12.16 -3.01 3.42
CA PRO A 294 11.63 -3.94 4.41
C PRO A 294 10.16 -3.61 4.73
N PHE A 295 9.48 -4.55 5.35
CA PHE A 295 8.09 -4.39 5.80
C PHE A 295 8.02 -3.51 7.06
N ALA A 296 8.25 -2.22 6.91
CA ALA A 296 8.26 -1.23 8.00
C ALA A 296 6.99 -0.39 8.07
N THR A 297 6.10 -0.47 7.07
CA THR A 297 4.85 0.28 6.98
C THR A 297 3.68 -0.63 7.34
N LEU A 298 2.83 -0.17 8.26
CA LEU A 298 1.68 -0.92 8.77
C LEU A 298 0.41 -0.49 8.05
N THR A 299 -0.22 -1.45 7.38
CA THR A 299 -1.54 -1.29 6.78
C THR A 299 -2.61 -2.06 7.60
N ALA A 300 -2.37 -3.32 7.93
CA ALA A 300 -3.35 -4.16 8.62
C ALA A 300 -2.74 -5.04 9.72
N SER A 301 -1.54 -5.59 9.53
CA SER A 301 -1.02 -6.62 10.42
C SER A 301 0.48 -6.54 10.68
N VAL A 302 0.89 -7.01 11.86
CA VAL A 302 2.29 -7.06 12.30
C VAL A 302 2.68 -8.46 12.76
N ALA A 303 3.95 -8.80 12.59
CA ALA A 303 4.52 -10.00 13.18
C ALA A 303 4.63 -9.86 14.70
N THR A 304 4.44 -10.98 15.40
CA THR A 304 4.72 -11.06 16.84
C THR A 304 6.21 -11.25 17.10
N ALA A 305 6.67 -11.00 18.35
CA ALA A 305 8.04 -11.30 18.75
C ALA A 305 8.38 -12.81 18.61
N ALA A 306 7.39 -13.69 18.68
CA ALA A 306 7.57 -15.13 18.43
C ALA A 306 7.97 -15.45 16.98
N ILE A 307 7.75 -14.52 16.06
CA ILE A 307 8.08 -14.65 14.62
C ILE A 307 9.41 -13.95 14.29
N VAL A 308 9.63 -12.74 14.83
CA VAL A 308 10.75 -11.87 14.44
C VAL A 308 11.73 -11.56 15.58
N GLY A 309 11.57 -12.18 16.75
CA GLY A 309 12.38 -11.89 17.94
C GLY A 309 12.10 -10.50 18.53
N GLU A 310 12.67 -10.20 19.69
CA GLU A 310 12.46 -8.92 20.38
C GLU A 310 13.11 -7.73 19.64
N ALA A 311 14.24 -7.95 18.99
CA ALA A 311 14.97 -6.92 18.22
C ALA A 311 14.38 -6.70 16.82
N GLY A 312 13.62 -7.67 16.30
CA GLY A 312 13.02 -7.61 14.97
C GLY A 312 11.70 -6.84 14.95
N ARG A 313 11.41 -6.28 13.77
CA ARG A 313 10.11 -5.65 13.48
C ARG A 313 9.70 -6.00 12.05
N MET A 314 8.42 -6.27 11.87
CA MET A 314 7.86 -6.56 10.56
C MET A 314 6.36 -6.27 10.54
N ALA A 315 5.95 -5.38 9.67
CA ALA A 315 4.55 -5.12 9.33
C ALA A 315 4.15 -5.88 8.05
N ASP A 316 3.28 -5.32 7.23
CA ASP A 316 2.73 -5.97 6.04
C ASP A 316 2.92 -5.18 4.73
N THR A 317 3.48 -3.98 4.80
CA THR A 317 3.72 -3.13 3.63
C THR A 317 5.19 -2.74 3.56
N ARG A 318 5.76 -2.78 2.34
CA ARG A 318 7.15 -2.37 2.11
C ARG A 318 7.28 -0.86 2.14
N THR A 319 8.23 -0.37 2.95
CA THR A 319 8.57 1.06 2.95
C THR A 319 9.29 1.47 1.67
N HIS A 320 9.17 2.75 1.31
CA HIS A 320 9.92 3.39 0.22
C HIS A 320 11.12 4.22 0.74
N ILE A 321 11.51 4.02 2.00
CA ILE A 321 12.76 4.54 2.55
C ILE A 321 13.87 3.53 2.20
N PHE A 322 14.62 3.77 1.12
CA PHE A 322 15.64 2.86 0.62
C PHE A 322 16.94 2.87 1.43
N ARG A 323 17.15 3.88 2.29
CA ARG A 323 18.35 3.99 3.11
C ARG A 323 18.25 3.10 4.34
N ILE A 324 19.37 2.48 4.69
CA ILE A 324 19.50 1.65 5.89
C ILE A 324 20.40 2.37 6.89
N ASN A 325 19.94 2.47 8.13
CA ASN A 325 20.76 2.87 9.27
C ASN A 325 21.51 1.63 9.76
N VAL A 326 22.78 1.56 9.42
CA VAL A 326 23.64 0.42 9.77
C VAL A 326 24.18 0.46 11.21
N ASN A 327 23.92 1.50 11.98
CA ASN A 327 24.30 1.55 13.38
C ASN A 327 23.48 0.53 14.22
N PRO A 328 24.07 -0.01 15.31
CA PRO A 328 23.39 -0.97 16.19
C PRO A 328 22.42 -0.26 17.15
N VAL A 329 21.41 0.37 16.57
CA VAL A 329 20.39 1.13 17.31
C VAL A 329 19.06 0.36 17.36
N PRO A 330 18.21 0.57 18.37
CA PRO A 330 16.90 -0.04 18.42
C PRO A 330 16.01 0.46 17.28
N TYR A 331 14.96 -0.31 16.96
CA TYR A 331 14.01 0.05 15.90
C TYR A 331 13.34 1.43 16.12
N THR A 332 13.22 1.84 17.38
CA THR A 332 12.64 3.14 17.77
C THR A 332 13.45 4.33 17.26
N ALA A 333 14.72 4.13 16.91
CA ALA A 333 15.55 5.17 16.28
C ALA A 333 15.08 5.58 14.86
N LEU A 334 14.09 4.89 14.30
CA LEU A 334 13.40 5.32 13.08
C LEU A 334 12.48 6.52 13.35
N PHE A 335 12.05 6.71 14.58
CA PHE A 335 10.95 7.61 14.93
C PHE A 335 11.41 8.77 15.80
N THR A 336 10.65 9.85 15.75
CA THR A 336 10.74 10.95 16.71
C THR A 336 10.52 10.46 18.15
N ALA A 337 10.94 11.24 19.15
CA ALA A 337 10.86 10.83 20.55
C ALA A 337 9.43 10.49 21.02
N ASP A 338 8.41 11.11 20.43
CA ASP A 338 6.99 10.84 20.67
C ASP A 338 6.42 9.69 19.80
N GLN A 339 7.24 9.13 18.92
CA GLN A 339 6.92 8.05 17.98
C GLN A 339 5.72 8.33 17.04
N THR A 340 5.41 9.60 16.78
CA THR A 340 4.32 10.00 15.89
C THR A 340 4.75 10.22 14.44
N ARG A 341 6.07 10.31 14.20
CA ARG A 341 6.66 10.58 12.88
C ARG A 341 7.97 9.83 12.70
N VAL A 342 8.37 9.64 11.44
CA VAL A 342 9.72 9.16 11.11
C VAL A 342 10.72 10.30 11.28
N GLU A 343 11.84 10.00 11.96
CA GLU A 343 12.97 10.92 12.14
C GLU A 343 13.72 11.13 10.82
N LYS A 344 14.12 12.36 10.54
CA LYS A 344 14.91 12.73 9.37
C LYS A 344 16.19 13.45 9.79
N ASP A 345 17.26 13.20 9.03
CA ASP A 345 18.52 13.93 9.21
C ASP A 345 18.38 15.42 8.75
N GLU A 346 19.43 16.22 8.98
CA GLU A 346 19.47 17.64 8.60
C GLU A 346 19.25 17.89 7.10
N GLN A 347 19.41 16.87 6.27
CA GLN A 347 19.14 16.92 4.83
C GLN A 347 17.72 16.40 4.47
N GLY A 348 16.86 16.17 5.46
CA GLY A 348 15.50 15.68 5.28
C GLY A 348 15.40 14.20 4.88
N ARG A 349 16.45 13.39 5.13
CA ARG A 349 16.51 11.99 4.74
C ARG A 349 16.25 11.08 5.92
N ALA A 350 15.49 10.00 5.70
CA ALA A 350 15.25 8.94 6.66
C ALA A 350 16.11 7.70 6.36
N ALA A 351 16.29 6.82 7.35
CA ALA A 351 16.98 5.55 7.17
C ALA A 351 16.41 4.49 8.12
N VAL A 352 16.13 3.30 7.57
CA VAL A 352 15.48 2.20 8.31
C VAL A 352 16.51 1.44 9.15
N PRO A 353 16.30 1.25 10.48
CA PRO A 353 17.18 0.47 11.35
C PRO A 353 17.22 -1.02 11.03
N LEU A 354 18.30 -1.70 11.47
CA LEU A 354 18.54 -3.13 11.25
C LEU A 354 17.45 -4.04 11.84
N GLY A 355 16.69 -3.56 12.82
CA GLY A 355 15.52 -4.28 13.36
C GLY A 355 14.48 -4.63 12.31
N PHE A 356 14.25 -3.76 11.32
CA PHE A 356 13.36 -4.02 10.19
C PHE A 356 14.05 -4.77 9.04
N VAL A 357 15.37 -4.63 8.90
CA VAL A 357 16.14 -5.11 7.75
C VAL A 357 16.67 -6.53 8.00
N CYS A 358 17.55 -6.69 8.99
CA CYS A 358 18.25 -7.95 9.26
C CYS A 358 17.48 -8.83 10.25
N MET A 359 16.97 -8.21 11.34
CA MET A 359 16.42 -8.98 12.47
C MET A 359 15.08 -9.64 12.14
N ARG A 360 14.39 -9.25 11.06
CA ARG A 360 13.20 -9.98 10.63
C ARG A 360 13.48 -11.42 10.18
N CYS A 361 14.72 -11.72 9.76
CA CYS A 361 15.17 -13.04 9.34
C CYS A 361 16.22 -13.61 10.30
N HIS A 362 17.23 -12.82 10.68
CA HIS A 362 18.35 -13.21 11.53
C HIS A 362 18.01 -13.03 13.02
N ASN A 363 17.08 -13.84 13.53
CA ASN A 363 16.60 -13.79 14.90
C ASN A 363 16.59 -15.20 15.53
N ASP A 364 16.43 -15.25 16.83
CA ASP A 364 16.36 -16.45 17.67
C ASP A 364 14.92 -16.81 18.08
N ALA A 365 13.93 -16.32 17.35
CA ALA A 365 12.54 -16.61 17.63
C ALA A 365 12.23 -18.11 17.57
N ALA A 366 11.23 -18.55 18.31
CA ALA A 366 10.84 -19.96 18.44
C ALA A 366 10.44 -20.60 17.10
N THR A 367 9.95 -19.82 16.14
CA THR A 367 9.60 -20.30 14.81
C THR A 367 10.85 -20.64 14.01
N PRO A 368 11.04 -21.91 13.57
CA PRO A 368 12.22 -22.28 12.78
C PRO A 368 12.35 -21.45 11.53
N ASN A 369 13.54 -20.94 11.26
CA ASN A 369 13.86 -20.22 10.03
C ASN A 369 15.22 -20.67 9.47
N SER A 370 15.46 -20.40 8.18
CA SER A 370 16.68 -20.78 7.48
C SER A 370 17.86 -19.83 7.74
N ALA A 371 17.64 -18.68 8.38
CA ALA A 371 18.69 -17.73 8.70
C ALA A 371 19.26 -18.02 10.11
N PHE A 372 20.56 -17.87 10.29
CA PHE A 372 21.18 -17.95 11.60
C PHE A 372 20.96 -16.65 12.40
N PRO A 373 20.83 -16.74 13.75
CA PRO A 373 20.65 -15.55 14.58
C PRO A 373 21.87 -14.61 14.55
N LEU A 374 21.61 -13.30 14.55
CA LEU A 374 22.61 -12.25 14.68
C LEU A 374 22.22 -11.29 15.82
N GLY A 375 23.21 -10.81 16.58
CA GLY A 375 23.04 -9.63 17.41
C GLY A 375 23.09 -8.35 16.58
N LEU A 376 22.52 -7.25 17.08
CA LEU A 376 22.53 -5.95 16.38
C LEU A 376 23.97 -5.44 16.11
N ASP A 377 24.89 -5.66 17.04
CA ASP A 377 26.31 -5.26 16.87
C ASP A 377 26.97 -5.97 15.69
N ILE A 378 26.81 -7.31 15.62
CA ILE A 378 27.35 -8.12 14.53
C ILE A 378 26.66 -7.75 13.20
N ALA A 379 25.34 -7.57 13.22
CA ALA A 379 24.58 -7.13 12.04
C ALA A 379 25.06 -5.76 11.55
N SER A 380 25.38 -4.84 12.46
CA SER A 380 25.94 -3.52 12.15
C SER A 380 27.30 -3.63 11.45
N GLU A 381 28.21 -4.43 11.99
CA GLU A 381 29.52 -4.67 11.40
C GLU A 381 29.44 -5.25 9.98
N ILE A 382 28.51 -6.19 9.75
CA ILE A 382 28.31 -6.83 8.45
C ILE A 382 27.64 -5.86 7.48
N ALA A 383 26.58 -5.17 7.93
CA ALA A 383 25.76 -4.32 7.08
C ALA A 383 26.54 -3.13 6.49
N ALA A 384 27.46 -2.55 7.25
CA ALA A 384 28.31 -1.43 6.81
C ALA A 384 29.12 -1.75 5.53
N ASP A 385 29.44 -3.03 5.33
CA ASP A 385 30.32 -3.49 4.25
C ASP A 385 29.64 -4.50 3.31
N MET A 386 28.36 -4.70 3.40
CA MET A 386 27.61 -5.75 2.70
C MET A 386 27.93 -5.83 1.20
N HIS A 387 28.01 -4.69 0.51
CA HIS A 387 28.30 -4.64 -0.92
C HIS A 387 29.81 -4.62 -1.27
N THR A 388 30.70 -4.54 -0.28
CA THR A 388 32.14 -4.40 -0.52
C THR A 388 32.99 -5.56 0.01
N LYS A 389 32.54 -6.21 1.08
CA LYS A 389 33.29 -7.29 1.75
C LYS A 389 32.91 -8.69 1.30
N PHE A 390 31.78 -8.85 0.59
CA PHE A 390 31.32 -10.14 0.12
C PHE A 390 31.53 -10.26 -1.39
N ASP A 391 32.38 -11.20 -1.80
CA ASP A 391 32.58 -11.57 -3.20
C ASP A 391 32.27 -13.07 -3.33
N GLY A 392 31.34 -13.43 -4.23
CA GLY A 392 31.00 -14.83 -4.47
C GLY A 392 30.36 -15.55 -3.27
N GLY A 393 29.72 -14.85 -2.33
CA GLY A 393 29.06 -15.45 -1.16
C GLY A 393 30.01 -15.78 0.00
N VAL A 394 31.29 -15.41 -0.07
CA VAL A 394 32.28 -15.64 0.99
C VAL A 394 32.69 -14.30 1.60
N LEU A 395 32.72 -14.22 2.94
CA LEU A 395 33.37 -13.09 3.64
C LEU A 395 34.82 -12.95 3.12
N LYS A 396 35.12 -11.80 2.51
CA LYS A 396 36.49 -11.47 2.21
C LYS A 396 37.28 -11.41 3.52
N ASP A 397 38.33 -12.20 3.59
CA ASP A 397 39.18 -12.35 4.77
C ASP A 397 39.57 -10.98 5.32
N ARG A 398 39.29 -10.75 6.60
CA ARG A 398 39.78 -9.57 7.33
C ARG A 398 41.25 -9.79 7.59
N THR A 399 42.09 -9.43 6.65
CA THR A 399 43.50 -9.15 7.01
C THR A 399 43.52 -7.78 7.69
N PRO A 400 44.10 -7.68 8.90
CA PRO A 400 44.09 -6.47 9.71
C PRO A 400 44.78 -5.28 9.02
#